data_2daf3d46543d8b0b51121ff8645a062d
#
_entry.id   2daf3d46543d8b0b51121ff8645a062d
#
_cell.length_a   1.000
_cell.length_b   1.000
_cell.length_c   1.000
_cell.angle_alpha   90.00
_cell.angle_beta   90.00
_cell.angle_gamma   90.00
#
_symmetry.space_group_name_H-M   'P 1'
#
loop_
_entity.id
_entity.type
_entity.pdbx_description
1 polymer ?
#
loop_
_entity_poly.entity_id
_entity_poly.type
_entity_poly.pdbx_seq_one_letter_code
_entity_poly.pdbx_strand_id
1 'polypeptide(L)'
;TGTVGGTRVIFQEVKKDNLKGYVPTPHPIISAPTPEDVQRYVQNIGIDETVKLLQLREDKILAERMDPYRHGYEPPHWKDADELLKDPEISEFIILGGNRAGKSEYAAKRVCWLLSEYDECRIWCIHTTHMSSVQMQQPLVYKYLPAEYKTVKKTKITNVSYTQKNGFTEDTFVLPNRAQCYFLNQSQDIKVI
;
A
#
# COMPACT_ATOMS: atom_id res chain seq x y z
N THR A 1 28.90 -3.55 5.89
CA THR A 1 28.22 -4.64 6.59
C THR A 1 28.81 -4.77 7.99
N GLY A 2 28.04 -4.48 9.02
CA GLY A 2 28.42 -4.72 10.42
C GLY A 2 27.43 -5.70 11.03
N THR A 3 27.93 -6.68 11.78
CA THR A 3 27.10 -7.59 12.56
C THR A 3 27.09 -7.14 14.01
N VAL A 4 25.91 -6.86 14.55
CA VAL A 4 25.71 -6.64 15.98
C VAL A 4 24.65 -7.65 16.42
N GLY A 5 25.06 -8.58 17.27
CA GLY A 5 24.17 -9.53 17.93
C GLY A 5 23.45 -10.50 16.97
N GLY A 6 24.06 -10.94 15.87
CA GLY A 6 23.48 -11.91 14.93
C GLY A 6 22.49 -11.33 13.91
N THR A 7 22.14 -10.06 14.00
CA THR A 7 21.25 -9.38 13.04
C THR A 7 22.09 -8.75 11.93
N ARG A 8 21.79 -9.10 10.68
CA ARG A 8 22.44 -8.52 9.50
C ARG A 8 21.72 -7.25 9.11
N VAL A 9 22.34 -6.10 9.36
CA VAL A 9 21.82 -4.80 8.90
C VAL A 9 22.37 -4.50 7.51
N ILE A 10 21.51 -4.42 6.51
CA ILE A 10 21.88 -4.05 5.14
C ILE A 10 21.52 -2.57 4.95
N PHE A 11 22.56 -1.76 4.82
CA PHE A 11 22.41 -0.36 4.41
C PHE A 11 22.53 -0.31 2.87
N GLN A 12 21.44 -0.05 2.19
CA GLN A 12 21.47 0.25 0.78
C GLN A 12 21.32 1.77 0.60
N GLU A 13 22.42 2.42 0.33
CA GLU A 13 22.43 3.83 -0.03
C GLU A 13 21.97 3.94 -1.50
N VAL A 14 20.79 4.46 -1.71
CA VAL A 14 20.33 4.82 -3.06
C VAL A 14 21.21 5.98 -3.52
N LYS A 15 22.18 5.70 -4.38
CA LYS A 15 23.06 6.71 -4.94
C LYS A 15 22.22 7.78 -5.62
N LYS A 16 22.47 9.05 -5.28
CA LYS A 16 21.83 10.22 -5.88
C LYS A 16 21.90 10.25 -7.41
N ASP A 17 22.87 9.56 -7.98
CA ASP A 17 23.10 9.48 -9.43
C ASP A 17 22.00 8.70 -10.17
N ASN A 18 21.31 7.78 -9.50
CA ASN A 18 20.16 7.07 -10.08
C ASN A 18 18.87 7.91 -10.11
N LEU A 19 18.87 9.08 -9.46
CA LEU A 19 17.75 10.02 -9.46
C LEU A 19 17.89 11.11 -10.53
N LYS A 20 19.05 11.22 -11.21
CA LYS A 20 19.22 12.11 -12.35
C LYS A 20 18.40 11.58 -13.53
N GLY A 21 17.26 12.22 -13.77
CA GLY A 21 16.34 11.86 -14.84
C GLY A 21 15.08 11.12 -14.39
N TYR A 22 14.92 10.81 -13.09
CA TYR A 22 13.63 10.43 -12.59
C TYR A 22 12.68 11.64 -12.62
N VAL A 23 12.10 11.86 -13.77
CA VAL A 23 10.80 12.54 -13.83
C VAL A 23 9.85 11.52 -13.23
N PRO A 24 9.17 11.81 -12.07
CA PRO A 24 8.07 10.98 -11.63
C PRO A 24 7.15 10.90 -12.84
N THR A 25 7.09 9.74 -13.48
CA THR A 25 6.00 9.50 -14.42
C THR A 25 4.77 9.87 -13.61
N PRO A 26 4.03 10.92 -13.98
CA PRO A 26 2.82 11.24 -13.26
C PRO A 26 2.11 9.91 -13.18
N HIS A 27 1.72 9.54 -11.96
CA HIS A 27 0.74 8.45 -11.80
C HIS A 27 -0.18 8.66 -12.99
N PRO A 28 -0.32 7.75 -13.93
CA PRO A 28 -1.27 7.95 -14.98
C PRO A 28 -2.58 8.15 -14.25
N ILE A 29 -2.88 9.41 -13.92
CA ILE A 29 -4.23 9.84 -13.64
C ILE A 29 -4.87 9.44 -14.92
N ILE A 30 -5.51 8.31 -14.83
CA ILE A 30 -6.21 7.79 -15.97
C ILE A 30 -7.44 8.70 -16.04
N SER A 31 -7.20 9.96 -16.45
CA SER A 31 -8.27 10.84 -16.88
C SER A 31 -8.98 10.12 -17.99
N ALA A 32 -10.29 10.12 -17.98
CA ALA A 32 -11.04 9.53 -19.09
C ALA A 32 -10.47 10.13 -20.39
N PRO A 33 -10.21 9.33 -21.44
CA PRO A 33 -9.71 9.85 -22.70
C PRO A 33 -10.70 10.88 -23.20
N THR A 34 -10.17 12.01 -23.66
CA THR A 34 -11.00 13.01 -24.28
C THR A 34 -11.57 12.47 -25.61
N PRO A 35 -12.67 13.03 -26.13
CA PRO A 35 -13.16 12.64 -27.44
C PRO A 35 -12.08 12.74 -28.53
N GLU A 36 -11.19 13.73 -28.43
CA GLU A 36 -10.06 13.93 -29.33
C GLU A 36 -9.04 12.81 -29.22
N ASP A 37 -8.76 12.32 -28.00
CA ASP A 37 -7.87 11.17 -27.80
C ASP A 37 -8.47 9.91 -28.43
N VAL A 38 -9.76 9.68 -28.24
CA VAL A 38 -10.47 8.55 -28.85
C VAL A 38 -10.40 8.62 -30.37
N GLN A 39 -10.66 9.79 -30.97
CA GLN A 39 -10.56 9.98 -32.42
C GLN A 39 -9.15 9.68 -32.92
N ARG A 40 -8.12 10.15 -32.21
CA ARG A 40 -6.73 9.87 -32.55
C ARG A 40 -6.39 8.39 -32.47
N TYR A 41 -6.89 7.66 -31.47
CA TYR A 41 -6.72 6.21 -31.39
C TYR A 41 -7.40 5.51 -32.57
N VAL A 42 -8.66 5.86 -32.89
CA VAL A 42 -9.38 5.27 -34.03
C VAL A 42 -8.63 5.51 -35.34
N GLN A 43 -8.08 6.70 -35.57
CA GLN A 43 -7.28 7.02 -36.75
C GLN A 43 -5.99 6.20 -36.85
N ASN A 44 -5.32 5.95 -35.71
CA ASN A 44 -4.02 5.32 -35.68
C ASN A 44 -4.08 3.77 -35.67
N ILE A 45 -5.06 3.19 -34.97
CA ILE A 45 -5.11 1.73 -34.73
C ILE A 45 -6.44 1.09 -35.14
N GLY A 46 -7.41 1.88 -35.61
CA GLY A 46 -8.73 1.38 -36.02
C GLY A 46 -9.73 1.28 -34.85
N ILE A 47 -10.99 1.10 -35.19
CA ILE A 47 -12.09 1.09 -34.22
C ILE A 47 -11.98 -0.10 -33.26
N ASP A 48 -11.79 -1.31 -33.77
CA ASP A 48 -11.81 -2.54 -32.97
C ASP A 48 -10.68 -2.56 -31.93
N GLU A 49 -9.48 -2.15 -32.31
CA GLU A 49 -8.34 -2.06 -31.41
C GLU A 49 -8.51 -0.92 -30.40
N THR A 50 -9.13 0.19 -30.79
CA THR A 50 -9.47 1.28 -29.86
C THR A 50 -10.46 0.80 -28.80
N VAL A 51 -11.51 0.07 -29.17
CA VAL A 51 -12.48 -0.51 -28.23
C VAL A 51 -11.80 -1.45 -27.24
N LYS A 52 -10.95 -2.35 -27.72
CA LYS A 52 -10.16 -3.26 -26.84
C LYS A 52 -9.28 -2.48 -25.86
N LEU A 53 -8.59 -1.44 -26.33
CA LEU A 53 -7.73 -0.61 -25.49
C LEU A 53 -8.54 0.07 -24.39
N LEU A 54 -9.72 0.61 -24.71
CA LEU A 54 -10.59 1.26 -23.74
C LEU A 54 -11.14 0.27 -22.72
N GLN A 55 -11.53 -0.93 -23.14
CA GLN A 55 -11.97 -2.00 -22.24
C GLN A 55 -10.86 -2.43 -21.27
N LEU A 56 -9.66 -2.72 -21.77
CA LEU A 56 -8.50 -3.07 -20.94
C LEU A 56 -8.20 -1.99 -19.89
N ARG A 57 -8.40 -0.74 -20.27
CA ARG A 57 -8.22 0.38 -19.35
C ARG A 57 -9.30 0.43 -18.26
N GLU A 58 -10.56 0.23 -18.62
CA GLU A 58 -11.66 0.18 -17.64
C GLU A 58 -11.48 -0.99 -16.68
N ASP A 59 -11.11 -2.15 -17.18
CA ASP A 59 -10.82 -3.33 -16.37
C ASP A 59 -9.68 -3.07 -15.39
N LYS A 60 -8.63 -2.40 -15.84
CA LYS A 60 -7.52 -2.00 -14.97
C LYS A 60 -7.96 -1.04 -13.86
N ILE A 61 -8.75 -0.02 -14.20
CA ILE A 61 -9.29 0.94 -13.21
C ILE A 61 -10.17 0.21 -12.19
N LEU A 62 -11.00 -0.70 -12.66
CA LEU A 62 -11.85 -1.49 -11.78
C LEU A 62 -11.01 -2.37 -10.85
N ALA A 63 -10.02 -3.07 -11.38
CA ALA A 63 -9.10 -3.89 -10.60
C ALA A 63 -8.37 -3.06 -9.52
N GLU A 64 -7.86 -1.87 -9.87
CA GLU A 64 -7.22 -0.97 -8.90
C GLU A 64 -8.19 -0.49 -7.80
N ARG A 65 -9.47 -0.29 -8.11
CA ARG A 65 -10.48 0.10 -7.12
C ARG A 65 -10.87 -1.05 -6.20
N MET A 66 -10.98 -2.25 -6.76
CA MET A 66 -11.40 -3.44 -6.02
C MET A 66 -10.28 -3.97 -5.12
N ASP A 67 -9.06 -3.96 -5.62
CA ASP A 67 -7.89 -4.49 -4.94
C ASP A 67 -6.66 -3.58 -5.14
N PRO A 68 -6.62 -2.45 -4.44
CA PRO A 68 -5.59 -1.42 -4.66
C PRO A 68 -4.18 -1.86 -4.25
N TYR A 69 -4.02 -2.82 -3.35
CA TYR A 69 -2.70 -3.29 -2.98
C TYR A 69 -2.07 -4.19 -4.05
N ARG A 70 -2.87 -4.98 -4.82
CA ARG A 70 -2.36 -5.82 -5.92
C ARG A 70 -2.23 -5.06 -7.23
N HIS A 71 -3.22 -4.23 -7.56
CA HIS A 71 -3.34 -3.62 -8.88
C HIS A 71 -2.99 -2.15 -8.93
N GLY A 72 -2.81 -1.50 -7.77
CA GLY A 72 -2.41 -0.10 -7.69
C GLY A 72 -0.99 0.15 -8.19
N TYR A 73 -0.71 1.41 -8.54
CA TYR A 73 0.61 1.82 -9.01
C TYR A 73 1.72 1.42 -8.06
N GLU A 74 2.80 0.90 -8.63
CA GLU A 74 3.98 0.45 -7.91
C GLU A 74 5.25 1.03 -8.57
N PRO A 75 5.93 1.97 -7.89
CA PRO A 75 7.18 2.50 -8.38
C PRO A 75 8.26 1.41 -8.48
N PRO A 76 9.19 1.49 -9.44
CA PRO A 76 10.22 0.47 -9.62
C PRO A 76 11.02 0.14 -8.36
N HIS A 77 11.37 1.16 -7.57
CA HIS A 77 12.13 0.97 -6.33
C HIS A 77 11.39 0.21 -5.22
N TRP A 78 10.05 0.08 -5.30
CA TRP A 78 9.29 -0.77 -4.39
C TRP A 78 9.49 -2.25 -4.72
N LYS A 79 9.65 -2.57 -6.00
CA LYS A 79 9.96 -3.95 -6.43
C LYS A 79 11.31 -4.41 -5.90
N ASP A 80 12.30 -3.51 -5.90
CA ASP A 80 13.61 -3.80 -5.31
C ASP A 80 13.50 -4.09 -3.80
N ALA A 81 12.65 -3.34 -3.10
CA ALA A 81 12.36 -3.56 -1.69
C ALA A 81 11.63 -4.90 -1.47
N ASP A 82 10.67 -5.25 -2.31
CA ASP A 82 9.96 -6.53 -2.23
C ASP A 82 10.87 -7.73 -2.50
N GLU A 83 11.82 -7.61 -3.43
CA GLU A 83 12.81 -8.66 -3.67
C GLU A 83 13.70 -8.90 -2.44
N LEU A 84 14.13 -7.81 -1.76
CA LEU A 84 14.91 -7.93 -0.52
C LEU A 84 14.11 -8.62 0.60
N LEU A 85 12.81 -8.35 0.70
CA LEU A 85 11.95 -8.94 1.73
C LEU A 85 11.60 -10.43 1.49
N LYS A 86 11.97 -10.99 0.34
CA LYS A 86 11.85 -12.43 0.08
C LYS A 86 12.94 -13.26 0.77
N ASP A 87 14.03 -12.61 1.17
CA ASP A 87 15.11 -13.28 1.90
C ASP A 87 14.65 -13.59 3.34
N PRO A 88 14.51 -14.87 3.72
CA PRO A 88 14.04 -15.26 5.05
C PRO A 88 15.02 -14.90 6.18
N GLU A 89 16.25 -14.56 5.86
CA GLU A 89 17.24 -14.11 6.86
C GLU A 89 17.06 -12.64 7.24
N ILE A 90 16.27 -11.87 6.48
CA ILE A 90 15.97 -10.48 6.78
C ILE A 90 14.85 -10.39 7.80
N SER A 91 15.21 -10.17 9.06
CA SER A 91 14.26 -9.94 10.15
C SER A 91 13.90 -8.46 10.36
N GLU A 92 14.76 -7.55 9.92
CA GLU A 92 14.60 -6.12 10.06
C GLU A 92 14.83 -5.41 8.72
N PHE A 93 13.89 -4.54 8.35
CA PHE A 93 13.96 -3.78 7.10
C PHE A 93 13.72 -2.29 7.36
N ILE A 94 14.73 -1.47 7.07
CA ILE A 94 14.68 -0.02 7.26
C ILE A 94 14.63 0.69 5.92
N ILE A 95 13.59 1.48 5.68
CA ILE A 95 13.44 2.28 4.47
C ILE A 95 13.83 3.72 4.76
N LEU A 96 14.92 4.17 4.18
CA LEU A 96 15.37 5.54 4.23
C LEU A 96 15.06 6.26 2.90
N GLY A 97 14.62 7.49 2.98
CA GLY A 97 14.33 8.28 1.79
C GLY A 97 13.82 9.67 2.15
N GLY A 98 13.87 10.57 1.19
CA GLY A 98 13.36 11.93 1.33
C GLY A 98 11.86 12.00 1.56
N ASN A 99 11.37 13.21 1.88
CA ASN A 99 9.93 13.47 1.94
C ASN A 99 9.28 13.19 0.59
N ARG A 100 8.07 12.65 0.60
CA ARG A 100 7.30 12.27 -0.60
C ARG A 100 7.91 11.12 -1.42
N ALA A 101 8.86 10.37 -0.89
CA ALA A 101 9.43 9.18 -1.55
C ALA A 101 8.51 7.94 -1.52
N GLY A 102 7.27 8.07 -1.03
CA GLY A 102 6.31 6.97 -1.01
C GLY A 102 6.48 5.94 0.11
N LYS A 103 7.37 6.17 1.09
CA LYS A 103 7.66 5.20 2.17
C LYS A 103 6.42 4.73 2.92
N SER A 104 5.56 5.68 3.34
CA SER A 104 4.32 5.38 4.07
C SER A 104 3.29 4.66 3.20
N GLU A 105 3.22 5.00 1.92
CA GLU A 105 2.38 4.32 0.93
C GLU A 105 2.84 2.88 0.74
N TYR A 106 4.15 2.65 0.59
CA TYR A 106 4.73 1.33 0.50
C TYR A 106 4.42 0.49 1.74
N ALA A 107 4.67 1.04 2.94
CA ALA A 107 4.40 0.35 4.20
C ALA A 107 2.92 -0.04 4.33
N ALA A 108 1.99 0.88 4.01
CA ALA A 108 0.55 0.60 4.07
C ALA A 108 0.14 -0.49 3.07
N LYS A 109 0.68 -0.43 1.84
CA LYS A 109 0.44 -1.45 0.81
C LYS A 109 0.95 -2.82 1.27
N ARG A 110 2.15 -2.87 1.87
CA ARG A 110 2.75 -4.09 2.38
C ARG A 110 1.97 -4.68 3.56
N VAL A 111 1.48 -3.84 4.47
CA VAL A 111 0.59 -4.25 5.57
C VAL A 111 -0.67 -4.93 5.01
N CYS A 112 -1.34 -4.31 4.04
CA CYS A 112 -2.54 -4.88 3.43
C CYS A 112 -2.24 -6.20 2.71
N TRP A 113 -1.08 -6.31 2.03
CA TRP A 113 -0.64 -7.54 1.41
C TRP A 113 -0.45 -8.67 2.44
N LEU A 114 0.29 -8.41 3.52
CA LEU A 114 0.53 -9.40 4.58
C LEU A 114 -0.79 -9.87 5.21
N LEU A 115 -1.69 -8.94 5.53
CA LEU A 115 -2.98 -9.27 6.15
C LEU A 115 -3.90 -10.07 5.22
N SER A 116 -3.75 -9.93 3.90
CA SER A 116 -4.58 -10.64 2.94
C SER A 116 -4.02 -12.00 2.55
N GLU A 117 -2.69 -12.15 2.54
CA GLU A 117 -2.04 -13.40 2.11
C GLU A 117 -1.81 -14.39 3.26
N TYR A 118 -1.75 -13.90 4.52
CA TYR A 118 -1.49 -14.76 5.67
C TYR A 118 -2.66 -14.76 6.64
N ASP A 119 -3.25 -15.93 6.84
CA ASP A 119 -4.31 -16.14 7.81
C ASP A 119 -3.81 -15.93 9.25
N GLU A 120 -4.66 -15.38 10.11
CA GLU A 120 -4.41 -15.19 11.54
C GLU A 120 -3.15 -14.35 11.87
N CYS A 121 -2.54 -13.70 10.87
CA CYS A 121 -1.38 -12.87 11.12
C CYS A 121 -1.73 -11.64 11.96
N ARG A 122 -0.76 -11.14 12.74
CA ARG A 122 -0.92 -9.96 13.57
C ARG A 122 0.13 -8.93 13.19
N ILE A 123 -0.32 -7.72 12.86
CA ILE A 123 0.54 -6.62 12.46
C ILE A 123 0.34 -5.46 13.42
N TRP A 124 1.45 -4.89 13.88
CA TRP A 124 1.47 -3.68 14.68
C TRP A 124 1.99 -2.52 13.85
N CYS A 125 1.15 -1.52 13.69
CA CYS A 125 1.47 -0.27 13.02
C CYS A 125 1.73 0.80 14.09
N ILE A 126 2.99 1.10 14.37
CA ILE A 126 3.39 2.01 15.44
C ILE A 126 3.60 3.42 14.88
N HIS A 127 3.03 4.42 15.53
CA HIS A 127 3.21 5.84 15.20
C HIS A 127 3.61 6.64 16.46
N THR A 128 4.07 7.87 16.27
CA THR A 128 4.48 8.72 17.40
C THR A 128 3.31 9.10 18.29
N THR A 129 2.17 9.46 17.72
CA THR A 129 0.97 9.83 18.48
C THR A 129 -0.29 9.22 17.87
N HIS A 130 -1.33 9.03 18.66
CA HIS A 130 -2.64 8.57 18.18
C HIS A 130 -3.20 9.49 17.06
N MET A 131 -3.18 10.80 17.29
CA MET A 131 -3.69 11.77 16.30
C MET A 131 -2.98 11.65 14.95
N SER A 132 -1.65 11.55 14.96
CA SER A 132 -0.89 11.36 13.71
C SER A 132 -1.18 10.02 13.05
N SER A 133 -1.42 8.96 13.82
CA SER A 133 -1.85 7.67 13.27
C SER A 133 -3.20 7.80 12.54
N VAL A 134 -4.20 8.40 13.20
CA VAL A 134 -5.54 8.61 12.64
C VAL A 134 -5.51 9.50 11.39
N GLN A 135 -4.65 10.52 11.36
CA GLN A 135 -4.60 11.47 10.24
C GLN A 135 -3.76 10.98 9.05
N MET A 136 -2.74 10.16 9.28
CA MET A 136 -1.75 9.83 8.25
C MET A 136 -1.65 8.33 7.96
N GLN A 137 -1.53 7.48 8.99
CA GLN A 137 -1.24 6.05 8.83
C GLN A 137 -2.50 5.23 8.51
N GLN A 138 -3.53 5.37 9.34
CA GLN A 138 -4.77 4.60 9.20
C GLN A 138 -5.51 4.86 7.88
N PRO A 139 -5.59 6.11 7.35
CA PRO A 139 -6.19 6.37 6.05
C PRO A 139 -5.46 5.67 4.90
N LEU A 140 -4.12 5.56 4.98
CA LEU A 140 -3.34 4.86 3.97
C LEU A 140 -3.61 3.37 4.00
N VAL A 141 -3.61 2.76 5.19
CA VAL A 141 -3.96 1.34 5.32
C VAL A 141 -5.38 1.09 4.82
N TYR A 142 -6.36 1.92 5.21
CA TYR A 142 -7.72 1.79 4.72
C TYR A 142 -7.82 1.96 3.19
N LYS A 143 -7.03 2.87 2.60
CA LYS A 143 -6.97 3.07 1.15
C LYS A 143 -6.59 1.78 0.41
N TYR A 144 -5.57 1.08 0.90
CA TYR A 144 -5.03 -0.12 0.25
C TYR A 144 -5.76 -1.43 0.59
N LEU A 145 -6.65 -1.44 1.57
CA LEU A 145 -7.50 -2.61 1.83
C LEU A 145 -8.38 -2.89 0.61
N PRO A 146 -8.54 -4.17 0.20
CA PRO A 146 -9.51 -4.58 -0.80
C PRO A 146 -10.93 -4.11 -0.50
N ALA A 147 -11.69 -3.79 -1.53
CA ALA A 147 -13.05 -3.30 -1.40
C ALA A 147 -13.97 -4.29 -0.68
N GLU A 148 -13.74 -5.59 -0.89
CA GLU A 148 -14.48 -6.67 -0.24
C GLU A 148 -14.37 -6.58 1.30
N TYR A 149 -13.19 -6.27 1.84
CA TYR A 149 -13.00 -6.14 3.29
C TYR A 149 -13.65 -4.88 3.86
N LYS A 150 -13.76 -3.81 3.06
CA LYS A 150 -14.43 -2.56 3.47
C LYS A 150 -15.94 -2.71 3.62
N THR A 151 -16.54 -3.70 2.97
CA THR A 151 -17.97 -3.98 2.98
C THR A 151 -18.38 -5.08 3.96
N VAL A 152 -17.43 -5.69 4.66
CA VAL A 152 -17.69 -6.77 5.61
C VAL A 152 -18.51 -6.25 6.78
N LYS A 153 -19.63 -6.94 7.06
CA LYS A 153 -20.44 -6.64 8.24
C LYS A 153 -19.70 -7.01 9.51
N LYS A 154 -19.76 -6.13 10.51
CA LYS A 154 -19.22 -6.41 11.84
C LYS A 154 -19.86 -7.70 12.41
N THR A 155 -19.01 -8.62 12.84
CA THR A 155 -19.39 -9.83 13.56
C THR A 155 -18.68 -9.87 14.92
N LYS A 156 -18.80 -10.96 15.67
CA LYS A 156 -18.01 -11.17 16.90
C LYS A 156 -16.51 -11.32 16.64
N ILE A 157 -16.12 -11.74 15.42
CA ILE A 157 -14.73 -12.05 15.05
C ILE A 157 -14.19 -10.99 14.09
N THR A 158 -14.99 -10.53 13.14
CA THR A 158 -14.59 -9.62 12.06
C THR A 158 -15.07 -8.21 12.33
N ASN A 159 -14.17 -7.24 12.25
CA ASN A 159 -14.51 -5.82 12.39
C ASN A 159 -13.57 -4.97 11.52
N VAL A 160 -14.10 -4.34 10.48
CA VAL A 160 -13.38 -3.38 9.63
C VAL A 160 -14.13 -2.04 9.63
N SER A 161 -14.38 -1.52 10.82
CA SER A 161 -15.10 -0.24 10.99
C SER A 161 -14.14 0.93 10.97
N TYR A 162 -14.22 1.78 9.96
CA TYR A 162 -13.37 2.94 9.75
C TYR A 162 -14.19 4.20 9.50
N THR A 163 -13.75 5.31 10.07
CA THR A 163 -14.25 6.65 9.73
C THR A 163 -13.09 7.60 9.49
N GLN A 164 -13.26 8.53 8.55
CA GLN A 164 -12.19 9.51 8.24
C GLN A 164 -11.81 10.38 9.44
N LYS A 165 -12.77 10.65 10.34
CA LYS A 165 -12.55 11.51 11.51
C LYS A 165 -11.80 10.80 12.65
N ASN A 166 -12.15 9.53 12.90
CA ASN A 166 -11.70 8.82 14.11
C ASN A 166 -10.78 7.63 13.80
N GLY A 167 -10.53 7.33 12.51
CA GLY A 167 -9.77 6.15 12.13
C GLY A 167 -10.56 4.84 12.29
N PHE A 168 -9.84 3.75 12.52
CA PHE A 168 -10.41 2.45 12.85
C PHE A 168 -10.95 2.43 14.28
N THR A 169 -12.11 1.78 14.48
CA THR A 169 -12.71 1.65 15.82
C THR A 169 -11.75 0.87 16.73
N GLU A 170 -11.49 1.43 17.91
CA GLU A 170 -10.57 0.85 18.92
C GLU A 170 -9.13 0.70 18.40
N ASP A 171 -8.72 1.53 17.43
CA ASP A 171 -7.40 1.48 16.81
C ASP A 171 -6.99 0.09 16.29
N THR A 172 -7.98 -0.68 15.82
CA THR A 172 -7.75 -2.04 15.32
C THR A 172 -8.77 -2.44 14.27
N PHE A 173 -8.43 -3.42 13.47
CA PHE A 173 -9.39 -4.13 12.64
C PHE A 173 -9.02 -5.61 12.50
N VAL A 174 -10.04 -6.43 12.23
CA VAL A 174 -9.91 -7.88 12.06
C VAL A 174 -10.59 -8.29 10.77
N LEU A 175 -9.85 -8.94 9.88
CA LEU A 175 -10.31 -9.44 8.60
C LEU A 175 -11.04 -10.79 8.73
N PRO A 176 -11.79 -11.24 7.70
CA PRO A 176 -12.46 -12.53 7.69
C PRO A 176 -11.53 -13.74 7.86
N ASN A 177 -10.29 -13.66 7.36
CA ASN A 177 -9.23 -14.66 7.54
C ASN A 177 -8.58 -14.60 8.93
N ARG A 178 -9.15 -13.83 9.88
CA ARG A 178 -8.67 -13.60 11.24
C ARG A 178 -7.35 -12.86 11.35
N ALA A 179 -6.81 -12.34 10.24
CA ALA A 179 -5.67 -11.43 10.29
C ALA A 179 -6.06 -10.12 10.98
N GLN A 180 -5.17 -9.59 11.82
CA GLN A 180 -5.44 -8.46 12.70
C GLN A 180 -4.40 -7.36 12.52
N CYS A 181 -4.84 -6.12 12.49
CA CYS A 181 -3.98 -4.95 12.51
C CYS A 181 -4.27 -4.10 13.73
N TYR A 182 -3.23 -3.71 14.44
CA TYR A 182 -3.27 -2.84 15.61
C TYR A 182 -2.53 -1.54 15.32
N PHE A 183 -3.14 -0.41 15.63
CA PHE A 183 -2.51 0.90 15.54
C PHE A 183 -2.10 1.35 16.92
N LEU A 184 -0.80 1.34 17.18
CA LEU A 184 -0.20 1.66 18.46
C LEU A 184 0.52 3.00 18.39
N ASN A 185 0.75 3.62 19.52
CA ASN A 185 1.55 4.84 19.61
C ASN A 185 2.57 4.75 20.75
N GLN A 186 3.64 5.54 20.64
CA GLN A 186 4.76 5.50 21.60
C GLN A 186 4.38 5.91 23.02
N SER A 187 3.25 6.61 23.19
CA SER A 187 2.77 7.03 24.52
C SER A 187 1.90 5.99 25.22
N GLN A 188 1.58 4.88 24.54
CA GLN A 188 0.83 3.78 25.16
C GLN A 188 1.72 2.99 26.11
N ASP A 189 1.19 2.66 27.29
CA ASP A 189 1.89 1.79 28.24
C ASP A 189 1.96 0.36 27.65
N ILE A 190 3.18 -0.21 27.62
CA ILE A 190 3.45 -1.57 27.07
C ILE A 190 2.60 -2.67 27.75
N LYS A 191 2.02 -2.37 28.93
CA LYS A 191 1.13 -3.30 29.64
C LYS A 191 -0.21 -3.58 28.95
N VAL A 192 -0.51 -2.89 27.85
CA VAL A 192 -1.78 -3.02 27.11
C VAL A 192 -1.66 -3.97 25.91
N ILE A 193 -0.47 -4.55 25.69
CA ILE A 193 -0.20 -5.46 24.58
C ILE A 193 -0.20 -6.93 25.10
#